data_0a7bc878098e5ea917afdaf18933e977
#
_entry.id   0a7bc878098e5ea917afdaf18933e977
#
_cell.length_a   1.000
_cell.length_b   1.000
_cell.length_c   1.000
_cell.angle_alpha   90.00
_cell.angle_beta   90.00
_cell.angle_gamma   90.00
#
_symmetry.space_group_name_H-M   'P 1'
#
loop_
_entity.id
_entity.type
_entity.pdbx_description
1 polymer ?
#
loop_
_entity_poly.entity_id
_entity_poly.type
_entity_poly.pdbx_seq_one_letter_code
_entity_poly.pdbx_strand_id
1 'polypeptide(L)'
;MERLRYDEDKAFFLADDASTVARIVRTVPADRLRATKFDEWTALEIIGHVADAAEIFADRVQRCIDEERPTVASYDQDAVAKERRNNERDPMELSRRISAAHSRIVQLLQQPGAAARPGSHSDWGDVDAGHFAAYQADHSHGHTGELARAFPPSF
;
A
#
# COMPACT_ATOMS: atom_id res chain seq x y z
N MET A 1 -7.07 15.81 8.61
CA MET A 1 -6.04 15.61 7.55
C MET A 1 -6.43 16.38 6.31
N GLU A 2 -5.48 17.04 5.68
CA GLU A 2 -5.72 17.67 4.41
C GLU A 2 -6.01 16.63 3.32
N ARG A 3 -6.99 16.93 2.44
CA ARG A 3 -7.35 15.98 1.39
C ARG A 3 -6.24 15.87 0.34
N LEU A 4 -5.78 14.66 0.10
CA LEU A 4 -4.80 14.36 -0.93
C LEU A 4 -5.49 14.21 -2.29
N ARG A 5 -4.75 14.50 -3.34
CA ARG A 5 -5.23 14.38 -4.72
C ARG A 5 -4.54 13.22 -5.42
N TYR A 6 -5.33 12.38 -6.06
CA TYR A 6 -4.82 11.32 -6.92
C TYR A 6 -4.52 11.91 -8.32
N ASP A 7 -3.32 11.67 -8.81
CA ASP A 7 -2.84 12.13 -10.11
C ASP A 7 -1.92 11.09 -10.76
N GLU A 8 -1.32 11.43 -11.88
CA GLU A 8 -0.41 10.54 -12.61
C GLU A 8 0.81 10.15 -11.78
N ASP A 9 1.33 11.06 -10.94
CA ASP A 9 2.47 10.75 -10.07
C ASP A 9 2.11 9.70 -9.04
N LYS A 10 0.91 9.79 -8.46
CA LYS A 10 0.45 8.78 -7.47
C LYS A 10 0.24 7.43 -8.15
N ALA A 11 -0.33 7.41 -9.35
CA ALA A 11 -0.49 6.18 -10.12
C ALA A 11 0.87 5.56 -10.43
N PHE A 12 1.85 6.38 -10.78
CA PHE A 12 3.23 5.93 -11.01
C PHE A 12 3.84 5.34 -9.74
N PHE A 13 3.67 5.98 -8.58
CA PHE A 13 4.17 5.45 -7.31
C PHE A 13 3.63 4.05 -7.04
N LEU A 14 2.32 3.85 -7.21
CA LEU A 14 1.72 2.53 -6.97
C LEU A 14 2.34 1.46 -7.85
N ALA A 15 2.53 1.75 -9.12
CA ALA A 15 3.12 0.80 -10.08
C ALA A 15 4.62 0.58 -9.81
N ASP A 16 5.37 1.65 -9.60
CA ASP A 16 6.81 1.59 -9.37
C ASP A 16 7.15 0.89 -8.06
N ASP A 17 6.40 1.15 -7.00
CA ASP A 17 6.61 0.51 -5.71
C ASP A 17 6.37 -0.99 -5.78
N ALA A 18 5.30 -1.41 -6.47
CA ALA A 18 5.03 -2.84 -6.68
C ALA A 18 6.19 -3.50 -7.44
N SER A 19 6.71 -2.83 -8.46
CA SER A 19 7.86 -3.31 -9.23
C SER A 19 9.14 -3.39 -8.39
N THR A 20 9.40 -2.38 -7.56
CA THR A 20 10.56 -2.34 -6.66
C THR A 20 10.52 -3.49 -5.65
N VAL A 21 9.37 -3.72 -5.03
CA VAL A 21 9.21 -4.85 -4.09
C VAL A 21 9.39 -6.18 -4.82
N ALA A 22 8.82 -6.34 -6.02
CA ALA A 22 8.99 -7.56 -6.82
C ALA A 22 10.46 -7.85 -7.10
N ARG A 23 11.25 -6.83 -7.44
CA ARG A 23 12.70 -6.97 -7.62
C ARG A 23 13.39 -7.40 -6.33
N ILE A 24 13.07 -6.74 -5.23
CA ILE A 24 13.72 -7.02 -3.93
C ILE A 24 13.47 -8.46 -3.49
N VAL A 25 12.21 -8.92 -3.53
CA VAL A 25 11.89 -10.29 -3.07
C VAL A 25 12.46 -11.36 -4.01
N ARG A 26 12.70 -11.02 -5.27
CA ARG A 26 13.30 -11.92 -6.23
C ARG A 26 14.83 -12.03 -6.07
N THR A 27 15.48 -10.95 -5.64
CA THR A 27 16.95 -10.85 -5.65
C THR A 27 17.58 -10.93 -4.26
N VAL A 28 16.83 -10.65 -3.19
CA VAL A 28 17.32 -10.69 -1.81
C VAL A 28 16.83 -11.99 -1.14
N PRO A 29 17.72 -12.79 -0.54
CA PRO A 29 17.30 -14.00 0.15
C PRO A 29 16.29 -13.71 1.28
N ALA A 30 15.31 -14.60 1.43
CA ALA A 30 14.26 -14.43 2.44
C ALA A 30 14.82 -14.26 3.86
N ASP A 31 15.85 -15.02 4.21
CA ASP A 31 16.47 -14.93 5.54
C ASP A 31 17.06 -13.55 5.80
N ARG A 32 17.61 -12.91 4.76
CA ARG A 32 18.14 -11.54 4.87
C ARG A 32 17.01 -10.54 5.06
N LEU A 33 15.88 -10.71 4.38
CA LEU A 33 14.71 -9.85 4.58
C LEU A 33 14.16 -9.97 5.99
N ARG A 34 14.19 -11.18 6.57
CA ARG A 34 13.73 -11.42 7.93
C ARG A 34 14.68 -10.91 8.99
N ALA A 35 15.95 -10.72 8.69
CA ALA A 35 16.99 -10.32 9.64
C ALA A 35 17.33 -8.82 9.58
N THR A 36 17.07 -8.15 8.46
CA THR A 36 17.41 -6.73 8.29
C THR A 36 16.35 -5.88 8.94
N LYS A 37 16.74 -5.11 9.96
CA LYS A 37 15.82 -4.27 10.72
C LYS A 37 15.88 -2.81 10.32
N PHE A 38 14.70 -2.19 10.35
CA PHE A 38 14.48 -0.74 10.24
C PHE A 38 13.70 -0.36 11.50
N ASP A 39 14.37 0.17 12.50
CA ASP A 39 13.78 0.41 13.82
C ASP A 39 13.17 -0.88 14.39
N GLU A 40 11.87 -0.92 14.63
CA GLU A 40 11.18 -2.06 15.24
C GLU A 40 10.85 -3.19 14.27
N TRP A 41 10.74 -2.90 12.96
CA TRP A 41 10.28 -3.84 11.97
C TRP A 41 11.42 -4.34 11.09
N THR A 42 11.32 -5.63 10.71
CA THR A 42 12.22 -6.19 9.71
C THR A 42 11.79 -5.74 8.32
N ALA A 43 12.68 -5.91 7.33
CA ALA A 43 12.34 -5.61 5.93
C ALA A 43 11.10 -6.39 5.48
N LEU A 44 10.98 -7.66 5.84
CA LEU A 44 9.83 -8.47 5.46
C LEU A 44 8.55 -7.99 6.15
N GLU A 45 8.65 -7.55 7.41
CA GLU A 45 7.51 -6.95 8.11
C GLU A 45 7.05 -5.65 7.46
N ILE A 46 7.98 -4.84 6.96
CA ILE A 46 7.63 -3.63 6.20
C ILE A 46 6.90 -4.01 4.91
N ILE A 47 7.41 -4.98 4.17
CA ILE A 47 6.75 -5.45 2.94
C ILE A 47 5.34 -5.95 3.25
N GLY A 48 5.17 -6.73 4.31
CA GLY A 48 3.86 -7.21 4.76
C GLY A 48 2.92 -6.09 5.16
N HIS A 49 3.44 -5.07 5.83
CA HIS A 49 2.67 -3.88 6.20
C HIS A 49 2.18 -3.13 4.95
N VAL A 50 3.03 -2.98 3.94
CA VAL A 50 2.63 -2.36 2.66
C VAL A 50 1.54 -3.21 1.99
N ALA A 51 1.67 -4.53 2.01
CA ALA A 51 0.67 -5.44 1.43
C ALA A 51 -0.68 -5.33 2.14
N ASP A 52 -0.67 -5.33 3.46
CA ASP A 52 -1.89 -5.20 4.26
C ASP A 52 -2.58 -3.86 4.00
N ALA A 53 -1.82 -2.77 4.02
CA ALA A 53 -2.35 -1.44 3.72
C ALA A 53 -2.88 -1.35 2.30
N ALA A 54 -2.16 -1.90 1.32
CA ALA A 54 -2.58 -1.89 -0.08
C ALA A 54 -3.96 -2.51 -0.26
N GLU A 55 -4.21 -3.64 0.37
CA GLU A 55 -5.50 -4.33 0.30
C GLU A 55 -6.60 -3.54 1.00
N ILE A 56 -6.32 -3.00 2.17
CA ILE A 56 -7.28 -2.19 2.92
C ILE A 56 -7.68 -0.95 2.10
N PHE A 57 -6.71 -0.25 1.53
CA PHE A 57 -7.00 0.96 0.76
C PHE A 57 -7.64 0.66 -0.60
N ALA A 58 -7.30 -0.45 -1.24
CA ALA A 58 -8.02 -0.89 -2.45
C ALA A 58 -9.49 -1.15 -2.15
N ASP A 59 -9.81 -1.78 -1.03
CA ASP A 59 -11.19 -2.00 -0.61
C ASP A 59 -11.93 -0.69 -0.32
N ARG A 60 -11.25 0.29 0.28
CA ARG A 60 -11.85 1.61 0.54
C ARG A 60 -12.15 2.36 -0.75
N VAL A 61 -11.25 2.32 -1.72
CA VAL A 61 -11.47 2.89 -3.06
C VAL A 61 -12.68 2.20 -3.71
N GLN A 62 -12.74 0.88 -3.67
CA GLN A 62 -13.86 0.11 -4.23
C GLN A 62 -15.18 0.50 -3.59
N ARG A 63 -15.20 0.62 -2.27
CA ARG A 63 -16.42 1.00 -1.54
C ARG A 63 -16.91 2.39 -1.92
N CYS A 64 -16.01 3.35 -2.11
CA CYS A 64 -16.39 4.69 -2.56
C CYS A 64 -17.05 4.68 -3.94
N ILE A 65 -16.65 3.73 -4.80
CA ILE A 65 -17.21 3.58 -6.14
C ILE A 65 -18.55 2.84 -6.10
N ASP A 66 -18.67 1.79 -5.29
CA ASP A 66 -19.83 0.92 -5.27
C ASP A 66 -20.96 1.41 -4.36
N GLU A 67 -20.62 2.13 -3.30
CA GLU A 67 -21.57 2.59 -2.28
C GLU A 67 -21.78 4.09 -2.41
N GLU A 68 -22.85 4.57 -1.76
CA GLU A 68 -23.23 5.97 -1.73
C GLU A 68 -22.46 6.70 -0.67
N ARG A 69 -21.38 6.90 -0.43
CA ARG A 69 -20.62 7.55 0.66
C ARG A 69 -20.42 6.62 1.84
N PRO A 70 -19.61 5.59 1.65
CA PRO A 70 -19.33 4.66 2.76
C PRO A 70 -18.62 5.35 3.92
N THR A 71 -18.88 4.87 5.13
CA THR A 71 -18.16 5.27 6.33
C THR A 71 -17.12 4.20 6.62
N VAL A 72 -15.85 4.60 6.72
CA VAL A 72 -14.76 3.69 7.08
C VAL A 72 -14.14 4.10 8.40
N ALA A 73 -13.74 3.11 9.18
CA ALA A 73 -13.04 3.32 10.44
C ALA A 73 -11.54 3.28 10.24
N SER A 74 -10.80 4.02 11.05
CA SER A 74 -9.36 3.83 11.13
C SER A 74 -9.06 2.42 11.65
N TYR A 75 -7.88 1.92 11.33
CA TYR A 75 -7.43 0.62 11.83
C TYR A 75 -6.08 0.78 12.52
N ASP A 76 -5.79 -0.13 13.45
CA ASP A 76 -4.50 -0.17 14.15
C ASP A 76 -3.52 -0.99 13.30
N GLN A 77 -2.61 -0.28 12.62
CA GLN A 77 -1.64 -0.92 11.72
C GLN A 77 -0.68 -1.86 12.46
N ASP A 78 -0.32 -1.54 13.70
CA ASP A 78 0.57 -2.39 14.49
C ASP A 78 -0.13 -3.68 14.90
N ALA A 79 -1.40 -3.60 15.28
CA ALA A 79 -2.20 -4.78 15.62
C ALA A 79 -2.39 -5.68 14.39
N VAL A 80 -2.69 -5.12 13.23
CA VAL A 80 -2.82 -5.89 11.98
C VAL A 80 -1.51 -6.56 11.62
N ALA A 81 -0.38 -5.83 11.67
CA ALA A 81 0.93 -6.37 11.35
C ALA A 81 1.29 -7.54 12.28
N LYS A 82 0.99 -7.40 13.57
CA LYS A 82 1.24 -8.46 14.56
C LYS A 82 0.38 -9.70 14.31
N GLU A 83 -0.92 -9.50 14.06
CA GLU A 83 -1.86 -10.58 13.78
C GLU A 83 -1.46 -11.35 12.51
N ARG A 84 -1.03 -10.63 11.47
CA ARG A 84 -0.63 -11.23 10.20
C ARG A 84 0.66 -12.02 10.26
N ARG A 85 1.51 -11.77 11.26
CA ARG A 85 2.80 -12.46 11.44
C ARG A 85 3.64 -12.37 10.16
N ASN A 86 3.82 -11.16 9.67
CA ASN A 86 4.40 -10.90 8.35
C ASN A 86 5.83 -11.43 8.20
N ASN A 87 6.59 -11.55 9.30
CA ASN A 87 7.95 -12.08 9.23
C ASN A 87 8.00 -13.59 8.98
N GLU A 88 6.85 -14.26 9.02
CA GLU A 88 6.71 -15.70 8.72
C GLU A 88 6.11 -15.95 7.34
N ARG A 89 5.75 -14.88 6.60
CA ARG A 89 5.09 -14.99 5.30
C ARG A 89 6.11 -15.21 4.18
N ASP A 90 5.63 -15.79 3.09
CA ASP A 90 6.40 -15.92 1.86
C ASP A 90 6.59 -14.54 1.20
N PRO A 91 7.83 -14.06 1.01
CA PRO A 91 8.06 -12.76 0.38
C PRO A 91 7.41 -12.61 -1.00
N MET A 92 7.41 -13.66 -1.81
CA MET A 92 6.79 -13.61 -3.14
C MET A 92 5.28 -13.45 -3.07
N GLU A 93 4.64 -14.08 -2.08
CA GLU A 93 3.20 -13.91 -1.84
C GLU A 93 2.87 -12.47 -1.48
N LEU A 94 3.63 -11.86 -0.57
CA LEU A 94 3.42 -10.46 -0.17
C LEU A 94 3.58 -9.52 -1.37
N SER A 95 4.59 -9.74 -2.20
CA SER A 95 4.81 -8.97 -3.42
C SER A 95 3.63 -9.07 -4.38
N ARG A 96 3.10 -10.28 -4.59
CA ARG A 96 1.92 -10.48 -5.45
C ARG A 96 0.70 -9.75 -4.91
N ARG A 97 0.50 -9.73 -3.60
CA ARG A 97 -0.61 -9.01 -2.97
C ARG A 97 -0.51 -7.51 -3.20
N ILE A 98 0.70 -6.93 -3.08
CA ILE A 98 0.93 -5.51 -3.36
C ILE A 98 0.61 -5.20 -4.82
N SER A 99 1.15 -5.99 -5.74
CA SER A 99 0.93 -5.79 -7.18
C SER A 99 -0.55 -5.86 -7.54
N ALA A 100 -1.27 -6.85 -7.02
CA ALA A 100 -2.70 -7.02 -7.29
C ALA A 100 -3.52 -5.85 -6.74
N ALA A 101 -3.26 -5.43 -5.51
CA ALA A 101 -4.01 -4.34 -4.87
C ALA A 101 -3.71 -2.99 -5.53
N HIS A 102 -2.45 -2.69 -5.83
CA HIS A 102 -2.08 -1.45 -6.51
C HIS A 102 -2.66 -1.39 -7.93
N SER A 103 -2.61 -2.50 -8.68
CA SER A 103 -3.24 -2.57 -10.00
C SER A 103 -4.74 -2.34 -9.93
N ARG A 104 -5.40 -2.89 -8.93
CA ARG A 104 -6.83 -2.70 -8.72
C ARG A 104 -7.17 -1.23 -8.49
N ILE A 105 -6.39 -0.54 -7.64
CA ILE A 105 -6.59 0.90 -7.39
C ILE A 105 -6.47 1.69 -8.70
N VAL A 106 -5.38 1.47 -9.44
CA VAL A 106 -5.14 2.19 -10.70
C VAL A 106 -6.28 1.94 -11.70
N GLN A 107 -6.73 0.70 -11.85
CA GLN A 107 -7.81 0.36 -12.77
C GLN A 107 -9.14 0.99 -12.36
N LEU A 108 -9.49 0.94 -11.07
CA LEU A 108 -10.73 1.53 -10.57
C LEU A 108 -10.78 3.03 -10.85
N LEU A 109 -9.66 3.73 -10.68
CA LEU A 109 -9.61 5.18 -10.84
C LEU A 109 -9.44 5.64 -12.30
N GLN A 110 -9.33 4.73 -13.25
CA GLN A 110 -9.38 5.06 -14.68
C GLN A 110 -10.78 5.46 -15.14
N GLN A 111 -11.82 5.05 -14.42
CA GLN A 111 -13.19 5.41 -14.77
C GLN A 111 -13.43 6.91 -14.54
N PRO A 112 -14.06 7.60 -15.49
CA PRO A 112 -14.37 9.02 -15.33
C PRO A 112 -15.15 9.32 -14.04
N GLY A 113 -14.66 10.27 -13.25
CA GLY A 113 -15.30 10.68 -12.00
C GLY A 113 -15.06 9.75 -10.82
N ALA A 114 -14.35 8.63 -10.99
CA ALA A 114 -14.14 7.66 -9.91
C ALA A 114 -13.39 8.25 -8.72
N ALA A 115 -12.34 9.03 -8.97
CA ALA A 115 -11.55 9.64 -7.89
C ALA A 115 -12.35 10.58 -7.00
N ALA A 116 -13.40 11.19 -7.54
CA ALA A 116 -14.27 12.13 -6.80
C ALA A 116 -15.40 11.44 -6.04
N ARG A 117 -15.54 10.12 -6.14
CA ARG A 117 -16.60 9.39 -5.41
C ARG A 117 -16.38 9.54 -3.90
N PRO A 118 -17.41 10.01 -3.16
CA PRO A 118 -17.25 10.41 -1.77
C PRO A 118 -17.19 9.24 -0.81
N GLY A 119 -16.54 9.49 0.33
CA GLY A 119 -16.53 8.61 1.50
C GLY A 119 -16.38 9.43 2.77
N SER A 120 -16.45 8.78 3.91
CA SER A 120 -16.25 9.40 5.21
C SER A 120 -15.32 8.51 6.05
N HIS A 121 -14.35 9.12 6.69
CA HIS A 121 -13.41 8.43 7.56
C HIS A 121 -13.62 8.87 9.00
N SER A 122 -13.54 7.93 9.95
CA SER A 122 -13.78 8.21 11.37
C SER A 122 -12.92 9.33 11.94
N ASP A 123 -11.66 9.45 11.48
CA ASP A 123 -10.73 10.46 11.98
C ASP A 123 -10.53 11.63 11.00
N TRP A 124 -10.62 11.37 9.71
CA TRP A 124 -10.32 12.37 8.67
C TRP A 124 -11.55 13.14 8.19
N GLY A 125 -12.75 12.64 8.48
CA GLY A 125 -14.00 13.25 8.00
C GLY A 125 -14.27 12.96 6.54
N ASP A 126 -14.77 13.94 5.81
CA ASP A 126 -15.13 13.80 4.41
C ASP A 126 -13.89 13.62 3.53
N VAL A 127 -13.91 12.56 2.74
CA VAL A 127 -12.83 12.17 1.83
C VAL A 127 -13.45 11.67 0.52
N ASP A 128 -12.60 11.21 -0.40
CA ASP A 128 -13.03 10.56 -1.63
C ASP A 128 -12.11 9.38 -1.98
N ALA A 129 -12.48 8.66 -3.02
CA ALA A 129 -11.69 7.52 -3.50
C ALA A 129 -10.26 7.95 -3.84
N GLY A 130 -10.10 9.11 -4.47
CA GLY A 130 -8.79 9.66 -4.82
C GLY A 130 -7.89 9.91 -3.61
N HIS A 131 -8.49 10.38 -2.50
CA HIS A 131 -7.73 10.57 -1.26
C HIS A 131 -7.17 9.25 -0.73
N PHE A 132 -7.98 8.19 -0.68
CA PHE A 132 -7.53 6.88 -0.22
C PHE A 132 -6.43 6.32 -1.12
N ALA A 133 -6.56 6.46 -2.43
CA ALA A 133 -5.54 6.00 -3.37
C ALA A 133 -4.23 6.78 -3.24
N ALA A 134 -4.31 8.10 -3.12
CA ALA A 134 -3.14 8.96 -2.93
C ALA A 134 -2.44 8.69 -1.60
N TYR A 135 -3.21 8.44 -0.55
CA TYR A 135 -2.65 8.08 0.76
C TYR A 135 -1.85 6.78 0.66
N GLN A 136 -2.41 5.74 0.03
CA GLN A 136 -1.67 4.49 -0.16
C GLN A 136 -0.43 4.69 -1.01
N ALA A 137 -0.51 5.50 -2.07
CA ALA A 137 0.64 5.78 -2.93
C ALA A 137 1.78 6.43 -2.14
N ASP A 138 1.49 7.45 -1.34
CA ASP A 138 2.49 8.12 -0.52
C ASP A 138 3.05 7.21 0.56
N HIS A 139 2.20 6.43 1.21
CA HIS A 139 2.56 5.49 2.26
C HIS A 139 3.49 4.40 1.73
N SER A 140 3.10 3.76 0.61
CA SER A 140 3.94 2.71 0.01
C SER A 140 5.27 3.28 -0.50
N HIS A 141 5.24 4.49 -1.08
CA HIS A 141 6.45 5.10 -1.65
C HIS A 141 7.48 5.44 -0.58
N GLY A 142 7.03 5.88 0.60
CA GLY A 142 7.92 6.10 1.73
C GLY A 142 8.61 4.81 2.17
N HIS A 143 7.86 3.74 2.34
CA HIS A 143 8.42 2.45 2.77
C HIS A 143 9.29 1.80 1.69
N THR A 144 8.87 1.82 0.43
CA THR A 144 9.68 1.25 -0.66
C THR A 144 10.96 2.03 -0.89
N GLY A 145 10.95 3.34 -0.64
CA GLY A 145 12.16 4.16 -0.65
C GLY A 145 13.19 3.70 0.38
N GLU A 146 12.75 3.41 1.60
CA GLU A 146 13.62 2.84 2.65
C GLU A 146 14.20 1.49 2.22
N LEU A 147 13.35 0.61 1.71
CA LEU A 147 13.77 -0.71 1.25
C LEU A 147 14.76 -0.63 0.09
N ALA A 148 14.51 0.26 -0.87
CA ALA A 148 15.38 0.42 -2.03
C ALA A 148 16.76 0.95 -1.67
N ARG A 149 16.87 1.80 -0.64
CA ARG A 149 18.15 2.28 -0.16
C ARG A 149 18.96 1.17 0.52
N ALA A 150 18.30 0.25 1.22
CA ALA A 150 18.96 -0.89 1.86
C ALA A 150 19.30 -2.00 0.87
N PHE A 151 18.48 -2.16 -0.16
CA PHE A 151 18.62 -3.21 -1.18
C PHE A 151 18.60 -2.59 -2.59
N PRO A 152 19.67 -1.85 -2.96
CA PRO A 152 19.71 -1.19 -4.27
C PRO A 152 19.82 -2.19 -5.40
N PRO A 153 19.38 -1.81 -6.62
CA PRO A 153 19.54 -2.70 -7.77
C PRO A 153 21.03 -2.94 -8.07
N SER A 154 21.34 -4.15 -8.52
CA SER A 154 22.68 -4.52 -8.97
C SER A 154 22.82 -4.23 -10.47
N PHE A 155 23.94 -3.63 -10.86
CA PHE A 155 24.24 -3.34 -12.24
C PHE A 155 25.48 -4.10 -12.70
#